data_9068ade622dd3303fb8a5b7bffbf8e23
#
_entry.id   9068ade622dd3303fb8a5b7bffbf8e23
#
_cell.length_a   1.000
_cell.length_b   1.000
_cell.length_c   1.000
_cell.angle_alpha   90.00
_cell.angle_beta   90.00
_cell.angle_gamma   90.00
#
_symmetry.space_group_name_H-M   'P 1'
#
loop_
_entity.id
_entity.type
_entity.pdbx_description
1 polymer ?
#
loop_
_entity_poly.entity_id
_entity_poly.type
_entity_poly.pdbx_seq_one_letter_code
_entity_poly.pdbx_strand_id
1 'polypeptide(L)'
;MDERVEADVILDVVFERGLLFLVVANVGDRPAHSVRVKFTERFSGVGGAKRIDRLALFRQLEFLAPRKSIEIFLDRSAAYFARDEPTRLAAAVSWRTADGERRRTTIVHDLEIYRELGYIDREVPPSARPA
;
A
#
# COMPACT_ATOMS: atom_id res chain seq x y z
N MET A 1 -5.12 -33.14 4.22
CA MET A 1 -5.35 -31.97 3.38
C MET A 1 -4.86 -30.70 4.09
N ASP A 2 -4.13 -29.87 3.41
CA ASP A 2 -3.61 -28.64 4.00
C ASP A 2 -4.71 -27.58 3.99
N GLU A 3 -5.11 -27.14 5.19
CA GLU A 3 -6.17 -26.15 5.33
C GLU A 3 -5.64 -24.71 5.30
N ARG A 4 -4.32 -24.55 5.21
CA ARG A 4 -3.74 -23.21 5.16
C ARG A 4 -4.12 -22.51 3.86
N VAL A 5 -4.41 -21.23 3.97
CA VAL A 5 -4.68 -20.38 2.82
C VAL A 5 -3.37 -20.10 2.09
N GLU A 6 -3.34 -20.30 0.79
CA GLU A 6 -2.16 -20.03 -0.03
C GLU A 6 -1.76 -18.56 0.06
N ALA A 7 -0.52 -18.24 -0.30
CA ALA A 7 -0.04 -16.88 -0.35
C ALA A 7 -1.00 -16.01 -1.19
N ASP A 8 -1.30 -14.84 -0.65
CA ASP A 8 -2.16 -13.88 -1.32
C ASP A 8 -1.60 -12.49 -1.03
N VAL A 9 -0.97 -11.89 -2.02
CA VAL A 9 -0.29 -10.62 -1.84
C VAL A 9 -1.20 -9.49 -2.29
N ILE A 10 -1.38 -8.53 -1.41
CA ILE A 10 -2.20 -7.35 -1.70
C ILE A 10 -1.38 -6.08 -1.55
N LEU A 11 -1.85 -5.03 -2.22
CA LEU A 11 -1.42 -3.67 -1.98
C LEU A 11 -2.58 -2.95 -1.32
N ASP A 12 -2.34 -2.40 -0.14
CA ASP A 12 -3.36 -1.65 0.60
C ASP A 12 -2.91 -0.21 0.82
N VAL A 13 -3.85 0.65 1.15
CA VAL A 13 -3.60 2.04 1.50
C VAL A 13 -4.12 2.26 2.91
N VAL A 14 -3.29 2.85 3.75
CA VAL A 14 -3.67 3.17 5.12
C VAL A 14 -3.58 4.68 5.31
N PHE A 15 -4.64 5.26 5.86
CA PHE A 15 -4.67 6.64 6.29
C PHE A 15 -4.70 6.66 7.81
N GLU A 16 -3.75 7.37 8.39
CA GLU A 16 -3.68 7.49 9.85
C GLU A 16 -3.17 8.86 10.23
N ARG A 17 -3.98 9.61 10.96
CA ARG A 17 -3.64 10.92 11.52
C ARG A 17 -3.02 11.87 10.48
N GLY A 18 -3.65 11.94 9.33
CA GLY A 18 -3.20 12.82 8.26
C GLY A 18 -2.03 12.29 7.45
N LEU A 19 -1.62 11.03 7.67
CA LEU A 19 -0.54 10.39 6.95
C LEU A 19 -1.07 9.29 6.05
N LEU A 20 -0.50 9.18 4.85
CA LEU A 20 -0.83 8.13 3.89
C LEU A 20 0.30 7.11 3.83
N PHE A 21 -0.06 5.84 3.86
CA PHE A 21 0.87 4.72 3.74
C PHE A 21 0.40 3.77 2.66
N LEU A 22 1.37 3.17 1.96
CA LEU A 22 1.12 2.00 1.13
C LEU A 22 1.58 0.78 1.92
N VAL A 23 0.84 -0.32 1.79
CA VAL A 23 1.16 -1.54 2.51
C VAL A 23 1.19 -2.69 1.51
N VAL A 24 2.31 -3.41 1.46
CA VAL A 24 2.42 -4.67 0.73
C VAL A 24 2.28 -5.78 1.76
N ALA A 25 1.28 -6.61 1.62
CA ALA A 25 0.98 -7.61 2.62
C ALA A 25 0.71 -8.98 1.99
N ASN A 26 1.22 -10.01 2.65
CA ASN A 26 0.83 -11.38 2.36
C ASN A 26 -0.23 -11.77 3.39
N VAL A 27 -1.47 -11.82 2.97
CA VAL A 27 -2.60 -12.14 3.86
C VAL A 27 -2.88 -13.63 3.93
N GLY A 28 -2.09 -14.43 3.22
CA GLY A 28 -2.19 -15.89 3.27
C GLY A 28 -1.38 -16.50 4.40
N ASP A 29 -1.42 -17.81 4.48
CA ASP A 29 -0.77 -18.59 5.53
C ASP A 29 0.51 -19.27 5.05
N ARG A 30 0.87 -19.07 3.80
CA ARG A 30 2.09 -19.61 3.18
C ARG A 30 2.93 -18.48 2.63
N PRO A 31 4.25 -18.68 2.48
CA PRO A 31 5.12 -17.60 1.98
C PRO A 31 4.86 -17.27 0.52
N ALA A 32 5.09 -16.01 0.17
CA ALA A 32 5.09 -15.53 -1.20
C ALA A 32 6.53 -15.26 -1.63
N HIS A 33 6.84 -15.59 -2.88
CA HIS A 33 8.19 -15.42 -3.45
C HIS A 33 8.12 -14.49 -4.66
N SER A 34 9.22 -13.82 -4.93
CA SER A 34 9.35 -12.96 -6.12
C SER A 34 8.16 -12.01 -6.26
N VAL A 35 7.89 -11.25 -5.21
CA VAL A 35 6.77 -10.31 -5.16
C VAL A 35 7.12 -9.08 -6.00
N ARG A 36 6.19 -8.70 -6.87
CA ARG A 36 6.35 -7.52 -7.73
C ARG A 36 5.09 -6.69 -7.69
N VAL A 37 5.26 -5.38 -7.60
CA VAL A 37 4.15 -4.42 -7.65
C VAL A 37 4.48 -3.43 -8.76
N LYS A 38 3.65 -3.38 -9.78
CA LYS A 38 3.83 -2.48 -10.91
C LYS A 38 2.66 -1.52 -10.99
N PHE A 39 2.94 -0.24 -10.79
CA PHE A 39 1.93 0.80 -10.86
C PHE A 39 1.73 1.27 -12.30
N THR A 40 0.49 1.58 -12.65
CA THR A 40 0.18 2.16 -13.95
C THR A 40 0.63 3.62 -14.02
N GLU A 41 0.46 4.36 -12.92
CA GLU A 41 0.76 5.77 -12.85
C GLU A 41 2.09 6.04 -12.17
N ARG A 42 2.74 7.12 -12.58
CA ARG A 42 3.91 7.64 -11.87
C ARG A 42 3.40 8.47 -10.70
N PHE A 43 3.98 8.31 -9.54
CA PHE A 43 3.62 9.17 -8.42
C PHE A 43 4.78 9.31 -7.46
N SER A 44 4.79 10.43 -6.78
CA SER A 44 5.82 10.76 -5.80
C SER A 44 5.20 11.00 -4.44
N GLY A 45 5.99 10.83 -3.42
CA GLY A 45 5.60 11.10 -2.05
C GLY A 45 6.68 11.92 -1.36
N VAL A 46 6.57 11.99 -0.04
CA VAL A 46 7.55 12.70 0.81
C VAL A 46 7.73 14.15 0.31
N GLY A 47 6.60 14.86 0.20
CA GLY A 47 6.60 16.23 -0.29
C GLY A 47 6.96 16.39 -1.75
N GLY A 48 6.91 15.31 -2.53
CA GLY A 48 7.31 15.30 -3.94
C GLY A 48 8.76 14.91 -4.18
N ALA A 49 9.52 14.65 -3.12
CA ALA A 49 10.95 14.40 -3.23
C ALA A 49 11.32 12.98 -3.63
N LYS A 50 10.37 12.02 -3.50
CA LYS A 50 10.67 10.60 -3.71
C LYS A 50 9.69 9.99 -4.70
N ARG A 51 10.21 9.35 -5.75
CA ARG A 51 9.42 8.55 -6.70
C ARG A 51 9.03 7.23 -6.03
N ILE A 52 7.82 7.18 -5.50
CA ILE A 52 7.36 6.01 -4.75
C ILE A 52 7.11 4.82 -5.67
N ASP A 53 6.57 5.05 -6.88
CA ASP A 53 6.30 3.98 -7.83
C ASP A 53 7.57 3.24 -8.28
N ARG A 54 8.74 3.80 -8.03
CA ARG A 54 10.03 3.22 -8.44
C ARG A 54 10.85 2.63 -7.31
N LEU A 55 10.29 2.51 -6.12
CA LEU A 55 11.04 1.92 -5.01
C LEU A 55 11.52 0.51 -5.35
N ALA A 56 12.76 0.21 -4.96
CA ALA A 56 13.34 -1.11 -5.20
C ALA A 56 12.51 -2.23 -4.56
N LEU A 57 11.85 -1.95 -3.45
CA LEU A 57 10.96 -2.87 -2.78
C LEU A 57 9.93 -3.48 -3.74
N PHE A 58 9.36 -2.68 -4.65
CA PHE A 58 8.33 -3.15 -5.57
C PHE A 58 8.88 -4.04 -6.69
N ARG A 59 10.19 -4.08 -6.87
CA ARG A 59 10.83 -4.83 -7.95
C ARG A 59 11.74 -5.96 -7.45
N GLN A 60 12.14 -5.94 -6.19
CA GLN A 60 13.19 -6.81 -5.68
C GLN A 60 12.82 -7.53 -4.39
N LEU A 61 11.54 -7.60 -4.08
CA LEU A 61 11.08 -8.30 -2.89
C LEU A 61 11.01 -9.81 -3.18
N GLU A 62 12.06 -10.54 -2.78
CA GLU A 62 12.19 -11.95 -3.12
C GLU A 62 11.40 -12.87 -2.20
N PHE A 63 11.09 -12.43 -0.99
CA PHE A 63 10.38 -13.26 -0.01
C PHE A 63 9.50 -12.40 0.87
N LEU A 64 8.26 -12.81 1.03
CA LEU A 64 7.32 -12.16 1.94
C LEU A 64 6.66 -13.25 2.77
N ALA A 65 6.99 -13.28 4.07
CA ALA A 65 6.53 -14.29 5.00
C ALA A 65 5.01 -14.29 5.12
N PRO A 66 4.41 -15.43 5.53
CA PRO A 66 2.97 -15.49 5.79
C PRO A 66 2.56 -14.43 6.82
N ARG A 67 1.42 -13.79 6.58
CA ARG A 67 0.84 -12.80 7.48
C ARG A 67 1.73 -11.60 7.76
N LYS A 68 2.72 -11.35 6.91
CA LYS A 68 3.62 -10.21 7.05
C LYS A 68 3.19 -9.07 6.14
N SER A 69 3.33 -7.85 6.65
CA SER A 69 3.13 -6.64 5.86
C SER A 69 4.36 -5.74 5.96
N ILE A 70 4.58 -4.97 4.89
CA ILE A 70 5.62 -3.95 4.83
C ILE A 70 4.91 -2.64 4.57
N GLU A 71 5.09 -1.68 5.47
CA GLU A 71 4.44 -0.39 5.41
C GLU A 71 5.41 0.63 4.85
N ILE A 72 4.94 1.39 3.87
CA ILE A 72 5.73 2.40 3.17
C ILE A 72 5.06 3.74 3.36
N PHE A 73 5.77 4.70 3.95
CA PHE A 73 5.25 6.06 4.07
C PHE A 73 5.13 6.68 2.68
N LEU A 74 3.93 7.08 2.30
CA LEU A 74 3.70 7.78 1.04
C LEU A 74 3.92 9.27 1.22
N ASP A 75 3.12 9.91 2.07
CA ASP A 75 3.19 11.35 2.26
C ASP A 75 2.24 11.77 3.36
N ARG A 76 2.36 13.03 3.76
CA ARG A 76 1.27 13.68 4.48
C ARG A 76 0.12 13.90 3.49
N SER A 77 -1.08 13.62 3.94
CA SER A 77 -2.28 13.75 3.12
C SER A 77 -2.39 15.14 2.49
N ALA A 78 -2.25 16.20 3.31
CA ALA A 78 -2.33 17.58 2.82
C ALA A 78 -1.30 17.87 1.73
N ALA A 79 -0.07 17.37 1.90
CA ALA A 79 1.00 17.61 0.93
C ALA A 79 0.76 16.85 -0.37
N TYR A 80 0.27 15.63 -0.27
CA TYR A 80 0.00 14.80 -1.45
C TYR A 80 -1.10 15.46 -2.31
N PHE A 81 -2.20 15.86 -1.70
CA PHE A 81 -3.33 16.43 -2.42
C PHE A 81 -3.10 17.87 -2.86
N ALA A 82 -2.08 18.55 -2.32
CA ALA A 82 -1.74 19.91 -2.76
C ALA A 82 -0.96 19.91 -4.07
N ARG A 83 -0.38 18.77 -4.45
CA ARG A 83 0.34 18.61 -5.70
C ARG A 83 -0.55 17.92 -6.73
N ASP A 84 -0.09 17.93 -7.98
CA ASP A 84 -0.78 17.28 -9.09
C ASP A 84 -0.36 15.80 -9.21
N GLU A 85 -0.55 15.05 -8.12
CA GLU A 85 -0.30 13.60 -8.12
C GLU A 85 -1.56 12.84 -8.45
N PRO A 86 -1.44 11.64 -9.02
CA PRO A 86 -2.62 10.82 -9.28
C PRO A 86 -3.30 10.40 -7.98
N THR A 87 -4.62 10.48 -7.95
CA THR A 87 -5.39 10.02 -6.80
C THR A 87 -5.88 8.60 -6.98
N ARG A 88 -5.97 8.14 -8.24
CA ARG A 88 -6.34 6.76 -8.53
C ARG A 88 -5.07 5.97 -8.82
N LEU A 89 -4.77 5.01 -7.96
CA LEU A 89 -3.58 4.16 -8.09
C LEU A 89 -4.00 2.75 -8.48
N ALA A 90 -3.57 2.33 -9.66
CA ALA A 90 -3.80 0.96 -10.14
C ALA A 90 -2.46 0.23 -10.14
N ALA A 91 -2.44 -0.96 -9.58
CA ALA A 91 -1.23 -1.76 -9.47
C ALA A 91 -1.48 -3.20 -9.88
N ALA A 92 -0.56 -3.75 -10.65
CA ALA A 92 -0.47 -5.18 -10.91
C ALA A 92 0.45 -5.80 -9.89
N VAL A 93 -0.08 -6.69 -9.07
CA VAL A 93 0.67 -7.39 -8.03
C VAL A 93 0.86 -8.82 -8.46
N SER A 94 2.10 -9.30 -8.45
CA SER A 94 2.40 -10.68 -8.84
C SER A 94 3.35 -11.32 -7.83
N TRP A 95 3.27 -12.64 -7.72
CA TRP A 95 4.11 -13.40 -6.81
C TRP A 95 4.14 -14.86 -7.25
N ARG A 96 5.04 -15.63 -6.64
CA ARG A 96 5.05 -17.08 -6.76
C ARG A 96 4.64 -17.70 -5.44
N THR A 97 3.82 -18.74 -5.51
CA THR A 97 3.48 -19.54 -4.35
C THR A 97 4.66 -20.40 -3.93
N ALA A 98 4.56 -21.01 -2.75
CA ALA A 98 5.60 -21.94 -2.28
C ALA A 98 5.82 -23.10 -3.25
N ASP A 99 4.79 -23.49 -4.01
CA ASP A 99 4.87 -24.55 -5.01
C ASP A 99 5.39 -24.05 -6.36
N GLY A 100 5.77 -22.79 -6.46
CA GLY A 100 6.31 -22.21 -7.69
C GLY A 100 5.26 -21.72 -8.67
N GLU A 101 4.00 -21.77 -8.33
CA GLU A 101 2.92 -21.30 -9.17
C GLU A 101 2.88 -19.76 -9.19
N ARG A 102 2.77 -19.20 -10.38
CA ARG A 102 2.70 -17.75 -10.52
C ARG A 102 1.26 -17.27 -10.34
N ARG A 103 1.09 -16.24 -9.52
CA ARG A 103 -0.19 -15.60 -9.27
C ARG A 103 -0.11 -14.11 -9.60
N ARG A 104 -1.25 -13.55 -9.94
CA ARG A 104 -1.32 -12.13 -10.29
C ARG A 104 -2.70 -11.58 -9.97
N THR A 105 -2.75 -10.33 -9.50
CA THR A 105 -4.00 -9.61 -9.30
C THR A 105 -3.79 -8.14 -9.65
N THR A 106 -4.87 -7.45 -9.97
CA THR A 106 -4.85 -6.01 -10.18
C THR A 106 -5.68 -5.37 -9.07
N ILE A 107 -5.10 -4.36 -8.42
CA ILE A 107 -5.74 -3.68 -7.31
C ILE A 107 -5.77 -2.19 -7.62
N VAL A 108 -6.92 -1.57 -7.40
CA VAL A 108 -7.11 -0.14 -7.65
C VAL A 108 -7.55 0.51 -6.35
N HIS A 109 -6.87 1.61 -6.00
CA HIS A 109 -7.24 2.44 -4.86
C HIS A 109 -7.58 3.84 -5.34
N ASP A 110 -8.62 4.41 -4.78
CA ASP A 110 -8.96 5.81 -5.00
C ASP A 110 -8.60 6.59 -3.75
N LEU A 111 -7.49 7.32 -3.80
CA LEU A 111 -7.01 8.10 -2.65
C LEU A 111 -7.90 9.30 -2.36
N GLU A 112 -8.75 9.68 -3.30
CA GLU A 112 -9.64 10.83 -3.12
C GLU A 112 -10.53 10.70 -1.88
N ILE A 113 -10.87 9.47 -1.49
CA ILE A 113 -11.69 9.23 -0.31
C ILE A 113 -11.03 9.71 0.98
N TYR A 114 -9.71 9.89 0.97
CA TYR A 114 -8.97 10.31 2.17
C TYR A 114 -8.83 11.82 2.29
N ARG A 115 -9.17 12.57 1.25
CA ARG A 115 -9.04 14.02 1.25
C ARG A 115 -9.91 14.65 2.35
N GLU A 116 -11.16 14.24 2.41
CA GLU A 116 -12.09 14.73 3.41
C GLU A 116 -11.79 14.22 4.81
N LEU A 117 -11.31 12.97 4.90
CA LEU A 117 -10.94 12.38 6.19
C LEU A 117 -9.83 13.15 6.86
N GLY A 118 -8.85 13.61 6.10
CA GLY A 118 -7.77 14.43 6.62
C GLY A 118 -8.29 15.71 7.24
N TYR A 119 -9.24 16.36 6.59
CA TYR A 119 -9.84 17.58 7.07
C TYR A 119 -10.64 17.32 8.35
N ILE A 120 -11.45 16.27 8.35
CA ILE A 120 -12.29 15.92 9.50
C ILE A 120 -11.41 15.60 10.72
N ASP A 121 -10.35 14.86 10.52
CA ASP A 121 -9.43 14.51 11.60
C ASP A 121 -8.85 15.77 12.26
N ARG A 122 -8.56 16.78 11.46
CA ARG A 122 -8.02 18.06 11.98
C ARG A 122 -9.08 18.87 12.73
N GLU A 123 -10.35 18.67 12.44
CA GLU A 123 -11.45 19.37 13.07
C GLU A 123 -11.79 18.82 14.45
N VAL A 124 -11.35 17.63 14.78
CA VAL A 124 -11.64 17.01 16.07
C VAL A 124 -10.79 17.67 17.17
N PRO A 125 -11.38 18.42 18.10
CA PRO A 125 -10.57 19.06 19.16
C PRO A 125 -9.98 17.99 20.08
N PRO A 126 -8.76 18.19 20.58
CA PRO A 126 -8.16 17.23 21.51
C PRO A 126 -9.00 16.96 22.75
N SER A 127 -9.73 17.96 23.23
CA SER A 127 -10.59 17.84 24.41
C SER A 127 -11.80 16.92 24.18
N ALA A 128 -12.16 16.65 22.93
CA ALA A 128 -13.25 15.73 22.59
C ALA A 128 -12.83 14.27 22.56
N ARG A 129 -11.52 14.01 22.71
CA ARG A 129 -10.98 12.65 22.69
C ARG A 129 -10.95 12.08 24.10
N PRO A 130 -11.21 10.77 24.24
CA PRO A 130 -11.04 10.13 25.55
C PRO A 130 -9.61 10.30 26.05
N ALA A 131 -9.49 10.51 27.33
CA ALA A 131 -8.17 10.65 27.95
C ALA A 131 -7.40 9.33 27.92
#